data_d7eae483f9b10e606e62c2f9504e1fc7
#
_entry.id   d7eae483f9b10e606e62c2f9504e1fc7
#
_cell.length_a   1.000
_cell.length_b   1.000
_cell.length_c   1.000
_cell.angle_alpha   90.00
_cell.angle_beta   90.00
_cell.angle_gamma   90.00
#
_symmetry.space_group_name_H-M   'P 1'
#
loop_
_entity.id
_entity.type
_entity.pdbx_description
1 polymer ?
#
loop_
_entity_poly.entity_id
_entity_poly.type
_entity_poly.pdbx_seq_one_letter_code
_entity_poly.pdbx_strand_id
1 'polypeptide(L)'
;MRPALSRRFFLGRSLVAAGLVSSTRQVSAAAATDDDQVALEHRLDEVLATPVLRVDSLDKPVVIASMELLRNGRNFVVRVRTSDGAEGIGVPNAMHLVHTYPIFLNRVAPFFVGKDARQLEPLLWELYRHNDNYKYQGLALWVCVAAAEFAILDLLGKLSGRSIGDLLGGAKRRQIAVYRASGNRGNTPEVEVAYLKQLVTDSGARALKFRLGGRMSKNADSLPGRTEKLIALVRETFGKEMTLYADANSSYDVAEAIKIGRLMEEYEYAFYEEPCRFDHFEDTKAVADQLSIPVAGGEQEFSDYGFRWMIKNRGVDIVQPDLHYHGGFIRSLRVARMAHAAGLLCTPHMSGSGLGFLDAAIFAACLDNPVPFTEFKGDTDIPVSSATSSLKCENGMITLPTGPGFGITIDPTFISKAVPVTSF
;
A
#
# COMPACT_ATOMS: atom_id res chain seq x y z
N MET A 1 -0.18 -43.37 -54.74
CA MET A 1 -1.56 -42.97 -54.57
C MET A 1 -1.71 -42.22 -53.27
N ARG A 2 -2.16 -41.06 -53.34
CA ARG A 2 -2.37 -39.93 -52.43
C ARG A 2 -2.08 -40.03 -50.91
N PRO A 3 -1.41 -38.99 -50.37
CA PRO A 3 -1.00 -38.92 -48.98
C PRO A 3 -2.04 -38.30 -48.07
N ALA A 4 -1.95 -38.66 -46.78
CA ALA A 4 -2.74 -38.18 -45.67
C ALA A 4 -2.39 -36.76 -45.23
N LEU A 5 -3.38 -35.94 -44.96
CA LEU A 5 -3.33 -34.57 -44.46
C LEU A 5 -2.92 -34.54 -43.01
N SER A 6 -1.82 -33.83 -42.72
CA SER A 6 -1.37 -33.47 -41.39
C SER A 6 -2.19 -32.29 -40.83
N ARG A 7 -2.82 -32.51 -39.69
CA ARG A 7 -3.44 -31.47 -38.86
C ARG A 7 -2.36 -30.72 -38.08
N ARG A 8 -2.06 -29.50 -38.45
CA ARG A 8 -1.28 -28.56 -37.65
C ARG A 8 -2.09 -28.04 -36.47
N PHE A 9 -1.71 -28.40 -35.27
CA PHE A 9 -2.13 -27.73 -34.05
C PHE A 9 -1.52 -26.34 -33.99
N PHE A 10 -2.35 -25.29 -34.01
CA PHE A 10 -2.00 -23.93 -33.65
C PHE A 10 -1.97 -23.82 -32.14
N LEU A 11 -0.80 -23.84 -31.54
CA LEU A 11 -0.57 -23.38 -30.17
C LEU A 11 -0.50 -21.85 -30.22
N GLY A 12 -1.59 -21.21 -29.82
CA GLY A 12 -1.63 -19.78 -29.57
C GLY A 12 -0.70 -19.42 -28.41
N ARG A 13 0.47 -18.90 -28.69
CA ARG A 13 1.30 -18.20 -27.70
C ARG A 13 0.65 -16.84 -27.45
N SER A 14 -0.01 -16.70 -26.29
CA SER A 14 -0.33 -15.39 -25.74
C SER A 14 0.97 -14.70 -25.35
N LEU A 15 1.47 -13.84 -26.19
CA LEU A 15 2.47 -12.85 -25.85
C LEU A 15 1.81 -11.85 -24.88
N VAL A 16 2.07 -12.02 -23.59
CA VAL A 16 1.93 -10.92 -22.64
C VAL A 16 3.07 -9.95 -22.98
N ALA A 17 2.74 -8.92 -23.74
CA ALA A 17 3.64 -7.80 -23.95
C ALA A 17 3.89 -7.14 -22.58
N ALA A 18 5.07 -7.36 -22.02
CA ALA A 18 5.61 -6.55 -20.97
C ALA A 18 5.87 -5.16 -21.58
N GLY A 19 4.85 -4.30 -21.51
CA GLY A 19 5.02 -2.89 -21.84
C GLY A 19 5.97 -2.30 -20.80
N LEU A 20 7.23 -2.14 -21.16
CA LEU A 20 8.13 -1.21 -20.52
C LEU A 20 7.44 0.16 -20.59
N VAL A 21 6.89 0.61 -19.44
CA VAL A 21 6.52 2.01 -19.28
C VAL A 21 7.84 2.76 -19.08
N SER A 22 8.52 2.98 -20.21
CA SER A 22 9.47 4.06 -20.34
C SER A 22 8.62 5.34 -20.32
N SER A 23 8.23 5.79 -19.14
CA SER A 23 7.76 7.14 -18.96
C SER A 23 8.99 8.04 -19.05
N THR A 24 9.47 8.25 -20.27
CA THR A 24 10.33 9.40 -20.52
C THR A 24 9.50 10.60 -20.06
N ARG A 25 9.87 11.16 -18.91
CA ARG A 25 9.49 12.53 -18.58
C ARG A 25 9.92 13.34 -19.79
N GLN A 26 9.00 13.58 -20.73
CA GLN A 26 9.28 14.55 -21.78
C GLN A 26 9.50 15.86 -21.03
N VAL A 27 10.76 16.29 -20.98
CA VAL A 27 11.17 17.64 -20.60
C VAL A 27 10.70 18.55 -21.72
N SER A 28 9.40 18.74 -21.80
CA SER A 28 8.72 19.86 -22.44
C SER A 28 7.76 20.39 -21.39
N ALA A 29 8.34 20.91 -20.32
CA ALA A 29 7.61 21.76 -19.41
C ALA A 29 7.50 23.14 -20.08
N ALA A 30 6.52 23.31 -20.96
CA ALA A 30 5.80 24.56 -20.94
C ALA A 30 5.31 24.69 -19.48
N ALA A 31 5.76 25.71 -18.77
CA ALA A 31 5.30 25.96 -17.41
C ALA A 31 3.77 25.94 -17.43
N ALA A 32 3.16 25.09 -16.58
CA ALA A 32 1.70 25.03 -16.48
C ALA A 32 1.21 26.45 -16.23
N THR A 33 0.21 26.87 -16.99
CA THR A 33 -0.35 28.21 -16.80
C THR A 33 -1.08 28.29 -15.47
N ASP A 34 -1.30 29.49 -14.94
CA ASP A 34 -2.10 29.65 -13.71
C ASP A 34 -3.48 29.01 -13.88
N ASP A 35 -4.07 29.08 -15.06
CA ASP A 35 -5.36 28.45 -15.39
C ASP A 35 -5.29 26.92 -15.31
N ASP A 36 -4.18 26.30 -15.76
CA ASP A 36 -3.99 24.83 -15.66
C ASP A 36 -3.88 24.40 -14.19
N GLN A 37 -3.22 25.20 -13.36
CA GLN A 37 -3.08 24.92 -11.93
C GLN A 37 -4.42 25.04 -11.21
N VAL A 38 -5.20 26.07 -11.48
CA VAL A 38 -6.55 26.27 -10.93
C VAL A 38 -7.47 25.12 -11.38
N ALA A 39 -7.42 24.73 -12.64
CA ALA A 39 -8.19 23.60 -13.16
C ALA A 39 -7.80 22.26 -12.49
N LEU A 40 -6.51 22.05 -12.21
CA LEU A 40 -6.07 20.88 -11.46
C LEU A 40 -6.60 20.91 -10.02
N GLU A 41 -6.51 22.04 -9.32
CA GLU A 41 -7.02 22.17 -7.96
C GLU A 41 -8.51 21.82 -7.86
N HIS A 42 -9.33 22.35 -8.77
CA HIS A 42 -10.76 22.00 -8.83
C HIS A 42 -10.98 20.50 -9.03
N ARG A 43 -10.26 19.87 -9.94
CA ARG A 43 -10.35 18.42 -10.12
C ARG A 43 -9.96 17.62 -8.87
N LEU A 44 -8.91 18.05 -8.14
CA LEU A 44 -8.51 17.40 -6.91
C LEU A 44 -9.58 17.54 -5.82
N ASP A 45 -10.23 18.70 -5.71
CA ASP A 45 -11.30 18.95 -4.75
C ASP A 45 -12.55 18.12 -5.09
N GLU A 46 -12.94 18.02 -6.35
CA GLU A 46 -14.05 17.16 -6.81
C GLU A 46 -13.78 15.68 -6.48
N VAL A 47 -12.55 15.22 -6.70
CA VAL A 47 -12.15 13.84 -6.39
C VAL A 47 -12.20 13.56 -4.89
N LEU A 48 -11.74 14.49 -4.06
CA LEU A 48 -11.81 14.37 -2.60
C LEU A 48 -13.26 14.32 -2.09
N ALA A 49 -14.17 15.06 -2.72
CA ALA A 49 -15.58 15.10 -2.38
C ALA A 49 -16.36 13.86 -2.87
N THR A 50 -15.81 13.11 -3.84
CA THR A 50 -16.50 11.96 -4.44
C THR A 50 -16.49 10.75 -3.50
N PRO A 51 -17.67 10.19 -3.12
CA PRO A 51 -17.74 9.04 -2.25
C PRO A 51 -16.96 7.82 -2.78
N VAL A 52 -16.34 7.11 -1.87
CA VAL A 52 -15.60 5.87 -2.14
C VAL A 52 -16.46 4.65 -1.84
N LEU A 53 -17.12 4.65 -0.69
CA LEU A 53 -17.86 3.51 -0.16
C LEU A 53 -19.17 3.27 -0.92
N ARG A 54 -19.44 2.02 -1.30
CA ARG A 54 -20.63 1.56 -2.03
C ARG A 54 -21.43 0.57 -1.16
N VAL A 55 -22.45 1.06 -0.49
CA VAL A 55 -23.30 0.28 0.43
C VAL A 55 -24.76 0.26 0.03
N ASP A 56 -25.08 0.61 -1.22
CA ASP A 56 -26.45 0.74 -1.75
C ASP A 56 -27.27 -0.57 -1.65
N SER A 57 -26.60 -1.72 -1.51
CA SER A 57 -27.25 -3.03 -1.32
C SER A 57 -27.69 -3.30 0.12
N LEU A 58 -27.40 -2.42 1.07
CA LEU A 58 -27.78 -2.55 2.48
C LEU A 58 -28.94 -1.59 2.81
N ASP A 59 -30.18 -2.06 2.68
CA ASP A 59 -31.39 -1.23 2.87
C ASP A 59 -31.60 -0.81 4.32
N LYS A 60 -31.20 -1.65 5.28
CA LYS A 60 -31.41 -1.41 6.72
C LYS A 60 -30.14 -0.87 7.38
N PRO A 61 -30.28 -0.03 8.43
CA PRO A 61 -29.18 0.40 9.24
C PRO A 61 -28.39 -0.78 9.82
N VAL A 62 -27.04 -0.70 9.75
CA VAL A 62 -26.11 -1.67 10.34
C VAL A 62 -25.53 -1.05 11.59
N VAL A 63 -26.24 -1.16 12.72
CA VAL A 63 -25.87 -0.50 13.96
C VAL A 63 -24.79 -1.31 14.68
N ILE A 64 -23.64 -0.69 14.93
CA ILE A 64 -22.53 -1.28 15.69
C ILE A 64 -22.91 -1.37 17.15
N ALA A 65 -23.07 -2.60 17.68
CA ALA A 65 -23.36 -2.86 19.08
C ALA A 65 -22.09 -2.90 19.96
N SER A 66 -20.99 -3.42 19.40
CA SER A 66 -19.70 -3.45 20.09
C SER A 66 -18.52 -3.40 19.11
N MET A 67 -17.40 -2.85 19.60
CA MET A 67 -16.11 -2.88 18.92
C MET A 67 -15.04 -3.20 19.96
N GLU A 68 -14.35 -4.32 19.79
CA GLU A 68 -13.39 -4.86 20.75
C GLU A 68 -12.01 -4.99 20.13
N LEU A 69 -10.99 -4.74 20.92
CA LEU A 69 -9.61 -5.08 20.58
C LEU A 69 -9.22 -6.37 21.29
N LEU A 70 -8.83 -7.36 20.54
CA LEU A 70 -8.37 -8.66 21.04
C LEU A 70 -6.87 -8.81 20.76
N ARG A 71 -6.17 -9.57 21.62
CA ARG A 71 -4.75 -9.87 21.44
C ARG A 71 -4.47 -11.36 21.57
N ASN A 72 -3.74 -11.91 20.61
CA ASN A 72 -3.19 -13.26 20.67
C ASN A 72 -1.68 -13.18 20.37
N GLY A 73 -0.85 -13.44 21.38
CA GLY A 73 0.60 -13.25 21.27
C GLY A 73 0.97 -11.81 20.94
N ARG A 74 1.66 -11.62 19.81
CA ARG A 74 2.02 -10.28 19.28
C ARG A 74 0.96 -9.66 18.39
N ASN A 75 -0.05 -10.43 17.98
CA ASN A 75 -1.04 -9.98 17.03
C ASN A 75 -2.25 -9.37 17.72
N PHE A 76 -2.80 -8.34 17.08
CA PHE A 76 -4.08 -7.73 17.47
C PHE A 76 -5.14 -8.06 16.43
N VAL A 77 -6.39 -8.11 16.90
CA VAL A 77 -7.57 -8.29 16.08
C VAL A 77 -8.64 -7.33 16.57
N VAL A 78 -9.23 -6.56 15.68
CA VAL A 78 -10.43 -5.77 15.97
C VAL A 78 -11.63 -6.59 15.55
N ARG A 79 -12.59 -6.70 16.47
CA ARG A 79 -13.87 -7.37 16.24
C ARG A 79 -15.00 -6.37 16.42
N VAL A 80 -15.81 -6.20 15.38
CA VAL A 80 -17.02 -5.38 15.41
C VAL A 80 -18.24 -6.30 15.33
N ARG A 81 -19.29 -6.00 16.10
CA ARG A 81 -20.54 -6.78 16.11
C ARG A 81 -21.77 -5.88 16.07
N THR A 82 -22.80 -6.39 15.44
CA THR A 82 -24.16 -5.85 15.51
C THR A 82 -24.95 -6.55 16.63
N SER A 83 -26.11 -6.01 16.99
CA SER A 83 -26.97 -6.59 18.03
C SER A 83 -27.59 -7.93 17.64
N ASP A 84 -27.74 -8.22 16.34
CA ASP A 84 -28.23 -9.47 15.79
C ASP A 84 -27.12 -10.52 15.58
N GLY A 85 -25.89 -10.21 15.99
CA GLY A 85 -24.77 -11.14 16.02
C GLY A 85 -23.91 -11.19 14.75
N ALA A 86 -24.18 -10.36 13.75
CA ALA A 86 -23.25 -10.25 12.62
C ALA A 86 -21.89 -9.71 13.08
N GLU A 87 -20.81 -10.21 12.47
CA GLU A 87 -19.44 -9.94 12.92
C GLU A 87 -18.52 -9.59 11.76
N GLY A 88 -17.70 -8.54 11.97
CA GLY A 88 -16.58 -8.19 11.11
C GLY A 88 -15.26 -8.25 11.88
N ILE A 89 -14.20 -8.65 11.18
CA ILE A 89 -12.86 -8.80 11.75
C ILE A 89 -11.86 -7.98 10.92
N GLY A 90 -11.06 -7.16 11.61
CA GLY A 90 -9.93 -6.45 11.04
C GLY A 90 -8.62 -6.83 11.72
N VAL A 91 -7.55 -6.96 10.97
CA VAL A 91 -6.21 -7.22 11.51
C VAL A 91 -5.35 -5.96 11.34
N PRO A 92 -5.11 -5.21 12.41
CA PRO A 92 -4.35 -3.97 12.36
C PRO A 92 -2.84 -4.22 12.29
N ASN A 93 -2.10 -3.17 11.98
CA ASN A 93 -0.64 -3.15 12.09
C ASN A 93 -0.21 -3.28 13.56
N ALA A 94 0.19 -4.47 13.97
CA ALA A 94 0.56 -4.76 15.35
C ALA A 94 1.82 -4.00 15.83
N MET A 95 2.75 -3.69 14.89
CA MET A 95 4.01 -3.00 15.21
C MET A 95 3.76 -1.61 15.81
N HIS A 96 2.72 -0.92 15.36
CA HIS A 96 2.39 0.42 15.84
C HIS A 96 1.21 0.42 16.81
N LEU A 97 0.23 -0.45 16.62
CA LEU A 97 -0.92 -0.50 17.51
C LEU A 97 -0.52 -0.85 18.95
N VAL A 98 0.54 -1.63 19.15
CA VAL A 98 1.07 -1.93 20.50
C VAL A 98 1.41 -0.67 21.31
N HIS A 99 1.70 0.44 20.65
CA HIS A 99 2.01 1.74 21.28
C HIS A 99 0.82 2.70 21.29
N THR A 100 -0.19 2.47 20.46
CA THR A 100 -1.31 3.40 20.24
C THR A 100 -2.67 2.81 20.66
N TYR A 101 -2.73 1.55 21.09
CA TYR A 101 -4.00 0.90 21.48
C TYR A 101 -4.83 1.66 22.53
N PRO A 102 -4.26 2.44 23.47
CA PRO A 102 -5.09 3.24 24.38
C PRO A 102 -5.94 4.29 23.66
N ILE A 103 -5.44 4.85 22.53
CA ILE A 103 -6.20 5.76 21.69
C ILE A 103 -7.34 4.99 21.01
N PHE A 104 -7.07 3.79 20.52
CA PHE A 104 -8.12 2.93 19.97
C PHE A 104 -9.23 2.66 21.01
N LEU A 105 -8.86 2.21 22.20
CA LEU A 105 -9.83 1.83 23.24
C LEU A 105 -10.63 3.02 23.80
N ASN A 106 -9.99 4.18 23.97
CA ASN A 106 -10.62 5.31 24.65
C ASN A 106 -11.22 6.36 23.72
N ARG A 107 -10.86 6.33 22.40
CA ARG A 107 -11.24 7.38 21.45
C ARG A 107 -11.92 6.83 20.21
N VAL A 108 -11.41 5.74 19.64
CA VAL A 108 -11.87 5.23 18.34
C VAL A 108 -13.02 4.23 18.51
N ALA A 109 -12.81 3.15 19.26
CA ALA A 109 -13.83 2.12 19.41
C ALA A 109 -15.14 2.65 20.03
N PRO A 110 -15.11 3.44 21.14
CA PRO A 110 -16.33 3.98 21.72
C PRO A 110 -17.12 4.91 20.79
N PHE A 111 -16.44 5.63 19.91
CA PHE A 111 -17.10 6.53 18.96
C PHE A 111 -18.02 5.78 17.99
N PHE A 112 -17.60 4.59 17.54
CA PHE A 112 -18.38 3.82 16.56
C PHE A 112 -19.56 3.06 17.17
N VAL A 113 -19.56 2.79 18.48
CA VAL A 113 -20.68 2.11 19.14
C VAL A 113 -21.96 2.94 19.04
N GLY A 114 -23.05 2.31 18.60
CA GLY A 114 -24.33 2.94 18.34
C GLY A 114 -24.44 3.64 16.96
N LYS A 115 -23.37 3.70 16.18
CA LYS A 115 -23.37 4.29 14.83
C LYS A 115 -23.79 3.28 13.77
N ASP A 116 -24.35 3.78 12.68
CA ASP A 116 -24.65 2.99 11.48
C ASP A 116 -23.38 2.82 10.66
N ALA A 117 -22.88 1.59 10.53
CA ALA A 117 -21.67 1.25 9.78
C ALA A 117 -21.73 1.67 8.30
N ARG A 118 -22.94 1.78 7.69
CA ARG A 118 -23.11 2.25 6.31
C ARG A 118 -22.66 3.70 6.13
N GLN A 119 -22.63 4.47 7.22
CA GLN A 119 -22.16 5.84 7.25
C GLN A 119 -20.65 5.95 7.55
N LEU A 120 -19.88 4.88 7.37
CA LEU A 120 -18.45 4.84 7.71
C LEU A 120 -17.69 6.04 7.12
N GLU A 121 -17.92 6.36 5.86
CA GLU A 121 -17.17 7.43 5.18
C GLU A 121 -17.37 8.83 5.80
N PRO A 122 -18.57 9.35 6.05
CA PRO A 122 -18.75 10.60 6.80
C PRO A 122 -18.32 10.46 8.27
N LEU A 123 -18.47 9.29 8.89
CA LEU A 123 -18.05 9.04 10.27
C LEU A 123 -16.54 9.19 10.47
N LEU A 124 -15.70 8.95 9.44
CA LEU A 124 -14.25 9.18 9.55
C LEU A 124 -13.92 10.66 9.83
N TRP A 125 -14.65 11.58 9.21
CA TRP A 125 -14.50 13.01 9.49
C TRP A 125 -15.07 13.41 10.86
N GLU A 126 -16.21 12.84 11.24
CA GLU A 126 -16.78 13.07 12.58
C GLU A 126 -15.86 12.58 13.68
N LEU A 127 -15.29 11.37 13.52
CA LEU A 127 -14.32 10.80 14.44
C LEU A 127 -13.08 11.68 14.59
N TYR A 128 -12.56 12.20 13.48
CA TYR A 128 -11.38 13.08 13.50
C TYR A 128 -11.59 14.31 14.39
N ARG A 129 -12.81 14.86 14.42
CA ARG A 129 -13.17 16.01 15.25
C ARG A 129 -13.63 15.64 16.67
N HIS A 130 -14.07 14.39 16.89
CA HIS A 130 -14.68 13.95 18.13
C HIS A 130 -13.71 14.07 19.31
N ASN A 131 -14.13 14.77 20.38
CA ASN A 131 -13.33 14.97 21.59
C ASN A 131 -11.87 15.35 21.31
N ASP A 132 -11.67 16.28 20.34
CA ASP A 132 -10.34 16.77 19.95
C ASP A 132 -9.38 15.69 19.40
N ASN A 133 -9.89 14.62 18.77
CA ASN A 133 -9.06 13.56 18.22
C ASN A 133 -8.04 14.06 17.19
N TYR A 134 -8.33 15.16 16.49
CA TYR A 134 -7.39 15.80 15.58
C TYR A 134 -6.05 16.20 16.23
N LYS A 135 -5.99 16.29 17.56
CA LYS A 135 -4.74 16.54 18.30
C LYS A 135 -3.81 15.33 18.33
N TYR A 136 -4.34 14.11 18.10
CA TYR A 136 -3.57 12.86 17.98
C TYR A 136 -3.17 12.62 16.53
N GLN A 137 -2.53 13.58 15.90
CA GLN A 137 -2.20 13.52 14.48
C GLN A 137 -1.23 12.40 14.13
N GLY A 138 -1.11 12.14 12.84
CA GLY A 138 -0.20 11.16 12.32
C GLY A 138 -0.59 9.75 12.69
N LEU A 139 0.39 8.92 12.75
CA LEU A 139 0.29 7.50 13.02
C LEU A 139 -0.45 7.19 14.33
N ALA A 140 -0.36 8.07 15.34
CA ALA A 140 -1.00 7.87 16.63
C ALA A 140 -2.53 7.72 16.53
N LEU A 141 -3.19 8.50 15.68
CA LEU A 141 -4.62 8.40 15.42
C LEU A 141 -4.93 7.41 14.30
N TRP A 142 -4.25 7.56 13.17
CA TRP A 142 -4.70 6.92 11.93
C TRP A 142 -4.49 5.41 11.91
N VAL A 143 -3.50 4.85 12.61
CA VAL A 143 -3.39 3.40 12.81
C VAL A 143 -4.59 2.83 13.54
N CYS A 144 -5.11 3.55 14.54
CA CYS A 144 -6.30 3.15 15.28
C CYS A 144 -7.57 3.23 14.42
N VAL A 145 -7.67 4.26 13.56
CA VAL A 145 -8.80 4.44 12.64
C VAL A 145 -8.80 3.36 11.57
N ALA A 146 -7.65 3.05 10.96
CA ALA A 146 -7.50 1.96 10.00
C ALA A 146 -7.95 0.62 10.58
N ALA A 147 -7.56 0.34 11.83
CA ALA A 147 -7.96 -0.88 12.54
C ALA A 147 -9.48 -1.02 12.65
N ALA A 148 -10.18 0.07 12.97
CA ALA A 148 -11.65 0.10 13.03
C ALA A 148 -12.28 -0.03 11.64
N GLU A 149 -11.77 0.72 10.65
CA GLU A 149 -12.28 0.70 9.28
C GLU A 149 -12.25 -0.70 8.68
N PHE A 150 -11.13 -1.43 8.83
CA PHE A 150 -10.99 -2.79 8.28
C PHE A 150 -12.04 -3.75 8.85
N ALA A 151 -12.29 -3.71 10.16
CA ALA A 151 -13.32 -4.53 10.77
C ALA A 151 -14.74 -4.16 10.31
N ILE A 152 -15.01 -2.85 10.15
CA ILE A 152 -16.31 -2.37 9.67
C ILE A 152 -16.52 -2.75 8.19
N LEU A 153 -15.50 -2.63 7.34
CA LEU A 153 -15.59 -3.03 5.94
C LEU A 153 -15.82 -4.53 5.79
N ASP A 154 -15.17 -5.36 6.63
CA ASP A 154 -15.41 -6.80 6.65
C ASP A 154 -16.85 -7.13 7.05
N LEU A 155 -17.40 -6.46 8.08
CA LEU A 155 -18.80 -6.58 8.48
C LEU A 155 -19.75 -6.23 7.33
N LEU A 156 -19.56 -5.05 6.71
CA LEU A 156 -20.40 -4.57 5.61
C LEU A 156 -20.33 -5.52 4.40
N GLY A 157 -19.13 -6.02 4.09
CA GLY A 157 -18.93 -6.98 3.01
C GLY A 157 -19.66 -8.29 3.27
N LYS A 158 -19.57 -8.84 4.48
CA LYS A 158 -20.28 -10.07 4.87
C LYS A 158 -21.80 -9.90 4.81
N LEU A 159 -22.32 -8.79 5.33
CA LEU A 159 -23.77 -8.52 5.32
C LEU A 159 -24.33 -8.29 3.91
N SER A 160 -23.55 -7.67 3.04
CA SER A 160 -23.97 -7.39 1.64
C SER A 160 -23.64 -8.53 0.67
N GLY A 161 -22.92 -9.56 1.10
CA GLY A 161 -22.40 -10.61 0.22
C GLY A 161 -21.33 -10.15 -0.76
N ARG A 162 -20.69 -9.00 -0.52
CA ARG A 162 -19.72 -8.35 -1.42
C ARG A 162 -18.30 -8.40 -0.84
N SER A 163 -17.30 -8.43 -1.72
CA SER A 163 -15.91 -8.24 -1.32
C SER A 163 -15.65 -6.80 -0.89
N ILE A 164 -14.59 -6.57 -0.10
CA ILE A 164 -14.13 -5.21 0.23
C ILE A 164 -13.84 -4.44 -1.05
N GLY A 165 -13.18 -5.05 -2.04
CA GLY A 165 -12.92 -4.39 -3.32
C GLY A 165 -14.20 -3.90 -4.00
N ASP A 166 -15.31 -4.67 -3.93
CA ASP A 166 -16.60 -4.25 -4.50
C ASP A 166 -17.24 -3.10 -3.71
N LEU A 167 -17.10 -3.10 -2.38
CA LEU A 167 -17.53 -1.97 -1.54
C LEU A 167 -16.78 -0.69 -1.83
N LEU A 168 -15.55 -0.79 -2.33
CA LEU A 168 -14.66 0.33 -2.66
C LEU A 168 -14.75 0.81 -4.12
N GLY A 169 -15.78 0.38 -4.84
CA GLY A 169 -16.03 0.78 -6.23
C GLY A 169 -15.67 -0.25 -7.29
N GLY A 170 -15.16 -1.40 -6.87
CA GLY A 170 -14.87 -2.57 -7.71
C GLY A 170 -13.37 -2.84 -7.91
N ALA A 171 -12.98 -4.09 -7.69
CA ALA A 171 -11.64 -4.55 -8.03
C ALA A 171 -11.50 -4.69 -9.56
N LYS A 172 -10.54 -4.02 -10.16
CA LYS A 172 -10.30 -3.99 -11.61
C LYS A 172 -9.47 -5.17 -12.10
N ARG A 173 -8.77 -5.83 -11.16
CA ARG A 173 -7.92 -7.00 -11.42
C ARG A 173 -7.95 -7.97 -10.25
N ARG A 174 -7.86 -9.26 -10.56
CA ARG A 174 -7.84 -10.30 -9.54
C ARG A 174 -6.43 -10.82 -9.24
N GLN A 175 -5.52 -10.69 -10.18
CA GLN A 175 -4.13 -11.05 -10.02
C GLN A 175 -3.29 -9.78 -9.96
N ILE A 176 -2.47 -9.67 -8.93
CA ILE A 176 -1.59 -8.53 -8.68
C ILE A 176 -0.16 -8.99 -8.80
N ALA A 177 0.57 -8.40 -9.74
CA ALA A 177 2.00 -8.58 -9.82
C ALA A 177 2.69 -7.91 -8.64
N VAL A 178 3.63 -8.60 -8.01
CA VAL A 178 4.25 -8.11 -6.79
C VAL A 178 5.77 -8.07 -6.90
N TYR A 179 6.38 -7.12 -6.18
CA TYR A 179 7.80 -7.14 -5.93
C TYR A 179 8.11 -7.68 -4.54
N ARG A 180 9.25 -8.37 -4.42
CA ARG A 180 9.76 -8.79 -3.13
C ARG A 180 10.70 -7.73 -2.57
N ALA A 181 10.52 -7.40 -1.30
CA ALA A 181 11.29 -6.36 -0.65
C ALA A 181 12.23 -6.93 0.42
N SER A 182 13.47 -6.45 0.42
CA SER A 182 14.40 -6.62 1.53
C SER A 182 14.37 -5.42 2.46
N GLY A 183 14.34 -5.66 3.77
CA GLY A 183 14.49 -4.65 4.80
C GLY A 183 15.92 -4.48 5.32
N ASN A 184 16.86 -5.29 4.83
CA ASN A 184 18.22 -5.39 5.37
C ASN A 184 19.07 -4.17 5.01
N ARG A 185 19.77 -3.62 5.99
CA ARG A 185 20.80 -2.59 5.81
C ARG A 185 22.19 -3.00 6.32
N GLY A 186 22.26 -3.97 7.22
CA GLY A 186 23.52 -4.44 7.79
C GLY A 186 24.28 -5.44 6.93
N ASN A 187 23.69 -5.96 5.85
CA ASN A 187 24.34 -6.91 4.96
C ASN A 187 25.35 -6.22 4.05
N THR A 188 26.49 -6.87 3.79
CA THR A 188 27.37 -6.47 2.67
C THR A 188 26.61 -6.63 1.34
N PRO A 189 27.03 -5.97 0.24
CA PRO A 189 26.36 -6.12 -1.05
C PRO A 189 26.23 -7.57 -1.51
N GLU A 190 27.26 -8.40 -1.29
CA GLU A 190 27.27 -9.81 -1.68
C GLU A 190 26.26 -10.64 -0.88
N VAL A 191 26.19 -10.42 0.43
CA VAL A 191 25.21 -11.08 1.32
C VAL A 191 23.79 -10.67 0.98
N GLU A 192 23.60 -9.38 0.69
CA GLU A 192 22.29 -8.87 0.29
C GLU A 192 21.84 -9.47 -1.04
N VAL A 193 22.71 -9.53 -2.03
CA VAL A 193 22.40 -10.17 -3.33
C VAL A 193 22.06 -11.65 -3.17
N ALA A 194 22.78 -12.38 -2.31
CA ALA A 194 22.46 -13.78 -2.01
C ALA A 194 21.05 -13.92 -1.40
N TYR A 195 20.69 -13.03 -0.48
CA TYR A 195 19.34 -12.98 0.09
C TYR A 195 18.27 -12.67 -0.97
N LEU A 196 18.51 -11.67 -1.83
CA LEU A 196 17.60 -11.32 -2.93
C LEU A 196 17.41 -12.49 -3.92
N LYS A 197 18.46 -13.25 -4.22
CA LYS A 197 18.35 -14.48 -5.04
C LYS A 197 17.41 -15.51 -4.41
N GLN A 198 17.49 -15.68 -3.08
CA GLN A 198 16.60 -16.58 -2.38
C GLN A 198 15.14 -16.11 -2.47
N LEU A 199 14.88 -14.79 -2.27
CA LEU A 199 13.53 -14.23 -2.43
C LEU A 199 12.95 -14.49 -3.83
N VAL A 200 13.77 -14.37 -4.88
CA VAL A 200 13.34 -14.64 -6.26
C VAL A 200 13.06 -16.14 -6.45
N THR A 201 13.92 -17.00 -5.94
CA THR A 201 13.76 -18.46 -6.04
C THR A 201 12.46 -18.92 -5.37
N ASP A 202 12.17 -18.40 -4.17
CA ASP A 202 11.01 -18.81 -3.37
C ASP A 202 9.67 -18.28 -3.93
N SER A 203 9.68 -17.20 -4.69
CA SER A 203 8.46 -16.51 -5.10
C SER A 203 8.24 -16.40 -6.60
N GLY A 204 9.26 -16.65 -7.41
CA GLY A 204 9.25 -16.37 -8.85
C GLY A 204 9.06 -14.88 -9.17
N ALA A 205 9.42 -13.98 -8.25
CA ALA A 205 9.27 -12.54 -8.43
C ALA A 205 10.09 -12.01 -9.61
N ARG A 206 9.52 -11.06 -10.34
CA ARG A 206 10.16 -10.34 -11.45
C ARG A 206 10.51 -8.91 -11.11
N ALA A 207 10.29 -8.52 -9.87
CA ALA A 207 10.66 -7.22 -9.35
C ALA A 207 11.17 -7.34 -7.92
N LEU A 208 12.16 -6.52 -7.59
CA LEU A 208 12.82 -6.48 -6.29
C LEU A 208 12.91 -5.04 -5.79
N LYS A 209 12.77 -4.85 -4.47
CA LYS A 209 13.13 -3.61 -3.77
C LYS A 209 14.12 -3.91 -2.66
N PHE A 210 15.13 -3.07 -2.48
CA PHE A 210 16.10 -3.18 -1.40
C PHE A 210 16.51 -1.80 -0.87
N ARG A 211 17.24 -1.79 0.24
CA ARG A 211 17.51 -0.58 0.99
C ARG A 211 18.87 0.04 0.63
N LEU A 212 18.87 1.38 0.49
CA LEU A 212 20.05 2.21 0.35
C LEU A 212 20.26 3.06 1.60
N GLY A 213 21.46 3.59 1.79
CA GLY A 213 21.80 4.47 2.90
C GLY A 213 21.55 3.89 4.29
N GLY A 214 21.58 4.72 5.30
CA GLY A 214 21.48 4.36 6.72
C GLY A 214 20.13 4.65 7.39
N ARG A 215 19.08 4.96 6.67
CA ARG A 215 17.77 5.43 7.16
C ARG A 215 17.86 6.70 7.99
N MET A 216 17.31 7.83 7.51
CA MET A 216 17.37 9.14 8.16
C MET A 216 18.81 9.58 8.54
N SER A 217 19.81 9.18 7.72
CA SER A 217 21.20 9.07 8.14
C SER A 217 22.07 10.28 7.77
N LYS A 218 21.50 11.33 7.17
CA LYS A 218 22.24 12.54 6.75
C LYS A 218 23.46 12.19 5.89
N ASN A 219 23.22 11.49 4.78
CA ASN A 219 24.21 11.01 3.80
C ASN A 219 25.12 9.86 4.27
N ALA A 220 24.97 9.37 5.51
CA ALA A 220 25.75 8.23 5.93
C ALA A 220 25.24 6.92 5.30
N ASP A 221 26.14 6.15 4.72
CA ASP A 221 25.81 4.78 4.28
C ASP A 221 25.77 3.83 5.49
N SER A 222 25.02 2.74 5.37
CA SER A 222 24.93 1.73 6.43
C SER A 222 26.25 0.95 6.61
N LEU A 223 26.99 0.76 5.52
CA LEU A 223 28.38 0.30 5.49
C LEU A 223 29.12 1.13 4.44
N PRO A 224 30.40 1.48 4.63
CA PRO A 224 31.13 2.31 3.70
C PRO A 224 31.10 1.80 2.25
N GLY A 225 30.59 2.62 1.32
CA GLY A 225 30.49 2.32 -0.11
C GLY A 225 29.48 1.21 -0.48
N ARG A 226 28.63 0.80 0.47
CA ARG A 226 27.64 -0.27 0.23
C ARG A 226 26.63 0.14 -0.83
N THR A 227 26.09 1.34 -0.74
CA THR A 227 25.03 1.81 -1.63
C THR A 227 25.43 1.75 -3.10
N GLU A 228 26.54 2.37 -3.46
CA GLU A 228 27.00 2.42 -4.86
C GLU A 228 27.32 1.02 -5.38
N LYS A 229 28.03 0.21 -4.59
CA LYS A 229 28.36 -1.17 -4.96
C LYS A 229 27.13 -2.06 -5.09
N LEU A 230 26.14 -1.89 -4.21
CA LEU A 230 24.92 -2.70 -4.23
C LEU A 230 24.05 -2.40 -5.47
N ILE A 231 23.93 -1.13 -5.86
CA ILE A 231 23.21 -0.72 -7.06
C ILE A 231 23.77 -1.44 -8.30
N ALA A 232 25.08 -1.40 -8.50
CA ALA A 232 25.74 -2.07 -9.61
C ALA A 232 25.56 -3.60 -9.54
N LEU A 233 25.90 -4.19 -8.40
CA LEU A 233 25.93 -5.64 -8.22
C LEU A 233 24.57 -6.31 -8.38
N VAL A 234 23.48 -5.65 -7.94
CA VAL A 234 22.12 -6.17 -8.11
C VAL A 234 21.75 -6.19 -9.59
N ARG A 235 21.99 -5.11 -10.34
CA ARG A 235 21.70 -5.10 -11.78
C ARG A 235 22.53 -6.11 -12.56
N GLU A 236 23.83 -6.21 -12.27
CA GLU A 236 24.72 -7.22 -12.88
C GLU A 236 24.24 -8.65 -12.60
N THR A 237 23.77 -8.90 -11.38
CA THR A 237 23.32 -10.23 -10.97
C THR A 237 21.99 -10.65 -11.60
N PHE A 238 21.01 -9.74 -11.64
CA PHE A 238 19.64 -10.10 -12.05
C PHE A 238 19.34 -9.76 -13.51
N GLY A 239 20.24 -9.05 -14.19
CA GLY A 239 20.07 -8.70 -15.60
C GLY A 239 18.97 -7.66 -15.85
N LYS A 240 18.72 -7.35 -17.13
CA LYS A 240 17.81 -6.28 -17.56
C LYS A 240 16.32 -6.63 -17.40
N GLU A 241 15.98 -7.91 -17.39
CA GLU A 241 14.58 -8.39 -17.27
C GLU A 241 14.00 -8.23 -15.85
N MET A 242 14.84 -8.05 -14.85
CA MET A 242 14.41 -7.82 -13.47
C MET A 242 14.09 -6.34 -13.27
N THR A 243 12.87 -6.04 -12.86
CA THR A 243 12.49 -4.69 -12.43
C THR A 243 13.08 -4.41 -11.05
N LEU A 244 13.87 -3.35 -10.94
CA LEU A 244 14.56 -2.98 -9.71
C LEU A 244 14.06 -1.67 -9.15
N TYR A 245 13.79 -1.67 -7.87
CA TYR A 245 13.43 -0.53 -7.05
C TYR A 245 14.43 -0.40 -5.91
N ALA A 246 14.69 0.80 -5.46
CA ALA A 246 15.52 1.02 -4.30
C ALA A 246 14.94 2.12 -3.39
N ASP A 247 15.07 1.91 -2.09
CA ASP A 247 14.49 2.74 -1.05
C ASP A 247 15.57 3.25 -0.11
N ALA A 248 15.72 4.57 -0.07
CA ALA A 248 16.67 5.25 0.79
C ALA A 248 16.12 5.53 2.21
N ASN A 249 14.81 5.43 2.42
CA ASN A 249 14.15 5.82 3.67
C ASN A 249 14.73 7.12 4.25
N SER A 250 14.67 8.19 3.46
CA SER A 250 15.05 9.54 3.90
C SER A 250 16.54 9.69 4.29
N SER A 251 17.45 9.00 3.58
CA SER A 251 18.86 8.95 3.97
C SER A 251 19.67 10.17 3.52
N TYR A 252 19.24 10.89 2.48
CA TYR A 252 20.11 11.84 1.78
C TYR A 252 19.59 13.28 1.81
N ASP A 253 20.51 14.24 1.65
CA ASP A 253 20.18 15.58 1.19
C ASP A 253 19.97 15.59 -0.34
N VAL A 254 19.54 16.73 -0.87
CA VAL A 254 19.22 16.88 -2.30
C VAL A 254 20.41 16.53 -3.19
N ALA A 255 21.62 16.97 -2.84
CA ALA A 255 22.80 16.78 -3.68
C ALA A 255 23.23 15.32 -3.75
N GLU A 256 23.32 14.64 -2.61
CA GLU A 256 23.66 13.20 -2.58
C GLU A 256 22.54 12.35 -3.17
N ALA A 257 21.26 12.69 -2.94
CA ALA A 257 20.13 12.01 -3.53
C ALA A 257 20.16 12.07 -5.06
N ILE A 258 20.49 13.22 -5.66
CA ILE A 258 20.64 13.35 -7.12
C ILE A 258 21.82 12.49 -7.61
N LYS A 259 22.96 12.51 -6.93
CA LYS A 259 24.13 11.67 -7.30
C LYS A 259 23.76 10.18 -7.32
N ILE A 260 23.12 9.68 -6.26
CA ILE A 260 22.67 8.28 -6.18
C ILE A 260 21.59 7.98 -7.24
N GLY A 261 20.64 8.90 -7.46
CA GLY A 261 19.62 8.77 -8.48
C GLY A 261 20.21 8.67 -9.90
N ARG A 262 21.24 9.46 -10.23
CA ARG A 262 21.96 9.37 -11.51
C ARG A 262 22.63 8.01 -11.70
N LEU A 263 23.23 7.46 -10.64
CA LEU A 263 23.77 6.11 -10.67
C LEU A 263 22.67 5.07 -10.91
N MET A 264 21.51 5.22 -10.28
CA MET A 264 20.37 4.33 -10.53
C MET A 264 19.83 4.43 -11.95
N GLU A 265 19.87 5.60 -12.59
CA GLU A 265 19.54 5.79 -14.00
C GLU A 265 20.51 5.02 -14.91
N GLU A 266 21.81 5.07 -14.65
CA GLU A 266 22.84 4.30 -15.40
C GLU A 266 22.58 2.80 -15.36
N TYR A 267 22.07 2.31 -14.22
CA TYR A 267 21.72 0.92 -13.99
C TYR A 267 20.23 0.59 -14.27
N GLU A 268 19.49 1.48 -14.94
CA GLU A 268 18.12 1.28 -15.42
C GLU A 268 17.13 0.85 -14.30
N TYR A 269 17.20 1.49 -13.13
CA TYR A 269 16.21 1.27 -12.06
C TYR A 269 14.85 1.88 -12.42
N ALA A 270 13.78 1.28 -11.91
CA ALA A 270 12.42 1.66 -12.29
C ALA A 270 11.78 2.72 -11.38
N PHE A 271 12.18 2.83 -10.11
CA PHE A 271 11.92 3.99 -9.27
C PHE A 271 12.88 4.09 -8.07
N TYR A 272 12.98 5.31 -7.55
CA TYR A 272 13.75 5.69 -6.38
C TYR A 272 12.81 6.17 -5.26
N GLU A 273 12.73 5.42 -4.14
CA GLU A 273 11.82 5.68 -3.03
C GLU A 273 12.49 6.47 -1.91
N GLU A 274 11.79 7.48 -1.38
CA GLU A 274 12.16 8.33 -0.26
C GLU A 274 13.64 8.79 -0.26
N PRO A 275 14.10 9.48 -1.33
CA PRO A 275 15.50 9.93 -1.39
C PRO A 275 15.88 10.86 -0.24
N CYS A 276 15.05 11.88 0.01
CA CYS A 276 15.24 12.89 1.05
C CYS A 276 14.31 12.64 2.24
N ARG A 277 14.45 13.43 3.28
CA ARG A 277 13.56 13.36 4.44
C ARG A 277 12.11 13.47 4.01
N PHE A 278 11.30 12.53 4.49
CA PHE A 278 9.89 12.39 4.10
C PHE A 278 9.05 13.64 4.42
N ASP A 279 9.43 14.40 5.45
CA ASP A 279 8.78 15.66 5.88
C ASP A 279 9.32 16.92 5.17
N HIS A 280 10.35 16.78 4.31
CA HIS A 280 10.91 17.83 3.47
C HIS A 280 10.43 17.64 2.02
N PHE A 281 9.20 18.02 1.75
CA PHE A 281 8.57 17.79 0.43
C PHE A 281 9.30 18.51 -0.71
N GLU A 282 9.79 19.73 -0.46
CA GLU A 282 10.53 20.54 -1.42
C GLU A 282 11.87 19.89 -1.80
N ASP A 283 12.55 19.24 -0.86
CA ASP A 283 13.82 18.53 -1.11
C ASP A 283 13.56 17.32 -2.03
N THR A 284 12.52 16.52 -1.72
CA THR A 284 12.14 15.38 -2.57
C THR A 284 11.71 15.86 -3.96
N LYS A 285 10.98 16.98 -4.05
CA LYS A 285 10.63 17.61 -5.33
C LYS A 285 11.87 18.03 -6.12
N ALA A 286 12.83 18.68 -5.46
CA ALA A 286 14.07 19.11 -6.11
C ALA A 286 14.84 17.94 -6.73
N VAL A 287 14.82 16.76 -6.07
CA VAL A 287 15.39 15.52 -6.61
C VAL A 287 14.57 15.02 -7.80
N ALA A 288 13.24 14.94 -7.66
CA ALA A 288 12.35 14.49 -8.72
C ALA A 288 12.45 15.36 -9.98
N ASP A 289 12.64 16.67 -9.84
CA ASP A 289 12.79 17.60 -10.96
C ASP A 289 14.10 17.39 -11.73
N GLN A 290 15.12 16.81 -11.12
CA GLN A 290 16.44 16.60 -11.72
C GLN A 290 16.64 15.20 -12.33
N LEU A 291 15.87 14.21 -11.89
CA LEU A 291 16.03 12.83 -12.32
C LEU A 291 15.04 12.47 -13.45
N SER A 292 15.44 11.53 -14.30
CA SER A 292 14.56 10.88 -15.28
C SER A 292 13.90 9.62 -14.72
N ILE A 293 14.52 8.97 -13.74
CA ILE A 293 13.92 7.86 -12.99
C ILE A 293 12.79 8.41 -12.11
N PRO A 294 11.61 7.76 -12.07
CA PRO A 294 10.52 8.18 -11.19
C PRO A 294 10.94 8.18 -9.71
N VAL A 295 10.56 9.23 -8.99
CA VAL A 295 10.71 9.33 -7.54
C VAL A 295 9.40 8.93 -6.89
N ALA A 296 9.47 8.03 -5.90
CA ALA A 296 8.33 7.54 -5.15
C ALA A 296 8.40 7.99 -3.69
N GLY A 297 7.23 8.19 -3.05
CA GLY A 297 7.19 8.57 -1.64
C GLY A 297 5.78 8.77 -1.09
N GLY A 298 5.72 9.03 0.22
CA GLY A 298 4.47 9.26 0.94
C GLY A 298 4.08 8.14 1.90
N GLU A 299 4.95 7.14 2.15
CA GLU A 299 4.64 6.08 3.11
C GLU A 299 4.39 6.60 4.53
N GLN A 300 5.03 7.72 4.89
CA GLN A 300 4.90 8.36 6.21
C GLN A 300 3.80 9.42 6.26
N GLU A 301 3.24 9.81 5.09
CA GLU A 301 2.24 10.87 5.03
C GLU A 301 0.87 10.36 5.49
N PHE A 302 0.25 11.12 6.36
CA PHE A 302 -1.05 10.80 6.96
C PHE A 302 -2.17 11.79 6.60
N SER A 303 -1.84 12.91 5.96
CA SER A 303 -2.78 13.96 5.63
C SER A 303 -3.20 13.92 4.17
N ASP A 304 -4.50 13.99 3.89
CA ASP A 304 -5.01 14.17 2.53
C ASP A 304 -4.43 15.42 1.88
N TYR A 305 -4.17 16.48 2.66
CA TYR A 305 -3.58 17.72 2.17
C TYR A 305 -2.07 17.64 1.94
N GLY A 306 -1.34 16.83 2.70
CA GLY A 306 0.06 16.53 2.42
C GLY A 306 0.21 15.80 1.09
N PHE A 307 -0.60 14.77 0.87
CA PHE A 307 -0.67 14.10 -0.44
C PHE A 307 -1.12 15.03 -1.56
N ARG A 308 -2.11 15.90 -1.30
CA ARG A 308 -2.56 16.91 -2.27
C ARG A 308 -1.42 17.85 -2.67
N TRP A 309 -0.57 18.25 -1.71
CA TRP A 309 0.62 19.05 -2.01
C TRP A 309 1.61 18.30 -2.90
N MET A 310 1.95 17.05 -2.54
CA MET A 310 2.85 16.20 -3.34
C MET A 310 2.34 16.03 -4.76
N ILE A 311 1.05 15.79 -4.94
CA ILE A 311 0.40 15.57 -6.24
C ILE A 311 0.36 16.87 -7.05
N LYS A 312 -0.15 17.95 -6.47
CA LYS A 312 -0.28 19.25 -7.15
C LYS A 312 1.07 19.78 -7.62
N ASN A 313 2.07 19.70 -6.76
CA ASN A 313 3.41 20.24 -7.04
C ASN A 313 4.33 19.25 -7.74
N ARG A 314 3.86 18.04 -8.05
CA ARG A 314 4.70 16.94 -8.56
C ARG A 314 5.94 16.72 -7.69
N GLY A 315 5.74 16.73 -6.38
CA GLY A 315 6.78 16.45 -5.39
C GLY A 315 7.31 15.03 -5.47
N VAL A 316 6.49 14.12 -6.02
CA VAL A 316 6.83 12.75 -6.38
C VAL A 316 6.16 12.39 -7.70
N ASP A 317 6.63 11.34 -8.38
CA ASP A 317 6.01 10.76 -9.59
C ASP A 317 5.07 9.59 -9.23
N ILE A 318 5.31 8.94 -8.09
CA ILE A 318 4.54 7.81 -7.58
C ILE A 318 4.18 8.09 -6.12
N VAL A 319 2.88 8.16 -5.81
CA VAL A 319 2.42 8.29 -4.42
C VAL A 319 2.28 6.92 -3.77
N GLN A 320 2.72 6.79 -2.51
CA GLN A 320 2.78 5.52 -1.79
C GLN A 320 2.06 5.56 -0.44
N PRO A 321 0.71 5.72 -0.40
CA PRO A 321 0.00 5.70 0.86
C PRO A 321 0.16 4.32 1.54
N ASP A 322 0.47 4.33 2.84
CA ASP A 322 0.33 3.15 3.69
C ASP A 322 -1.08 3.14 4.28
N LEU A 323 -1.85 2.09 4.05
CA LEU A 323 -3.25 2.04 4.45
C LEU A 323 -3.42 2.14 5.97
N HIS A 324 -2.48 1.56 6.72
CA HIS A 324 -2.53 1.63 8.19
C HIS A 324 -2.15 3.01 8.71
N TYR A 325 -1.16 3.67 8.09
CA TYR A 325 -0.69 4.98 8.56
C TYR A 325 -1.61 6.12 8.13
N HIS A 326 -2.25 5.96 6.98
CA HIS A 326 -3.16 6.96 6.41
C HIS A 326 -4.62 6.80 6.87
N GLY A 327 -4.95 5.77 7.64
CA GLY A 327 -6.28 5.60 8.25
C GLY A 327 -7.28 4.78 7.44
N GLY A 328 -6.81 3.87 6.57
CA GLY A 328 -7.64 2.86 5.91
C GLY A 328 -7.73 3.00 4.40
N PHE A 329 -8.60 2.19 3.81
CA PHE A 329 -8.83 2.13 2.36
C PHE A 329 -9.47 3.40 1.80
N ILE A 330 -10.50 3.92 2.48
CA ILE A 330 -11.30 5.04 1.96
C ILE A 330 -10.42 6.27 1.73
N ARG A 331 -9.65 6.66 2.73
CA ARG A 331 -8.73 7.79 2.64
C ARG A 331 -7.65 7.56 1.59
N SER A 332 -7.04 6.37 1.59
CA SER A 332 -5.97 6.04 0.65
C SER A 332 -6.46 5.97 -0.81
N LEU A 333 -7.70 5.54 -1.05
CA LEU A 333 -8.30 5.59 -2.40
C LEU A 333 -8.59 7.01 -2.87
N ARG A 334 -8.91 7.94 -1.98
CA ARG A 334 -8.99 9.37 -2.34
C ARG A 334 -7.66 9.90 -2.83
N VAL A 335 -6.56 9.54 -2.14
CA VAL A 335 -5.19 9.86 -2.59
C VAL A 335 -4.91 9.27 -3.97
N ALA A 336 -5.21 8.00 -4.18
CA ALA A 336 -5.00 7.34 -5.47
C ALA A 336 -5.81 8.00 -6.61
N ARG A 337 -7.06 8.39 -6.35
CA ARG A 337 -7.90 9.12 -7.31
C ARG A 337 -7.33 10.51 -7.62
N MET A 338 -6.84 11.24 -6.61
CA MET A 338 -6.14 12.52 -6.84
C MET A 338 -4.91 12.34 -7.72
N ALA A 339 -4.08 11.32 -7.43
CA ALA A 339 -2.90 11.00 -8.23
C ALA A 339 -3.28 10.69 -9.68
N HIS A 340 -4.31 9.87 -9.89
CA HIS A 340 -4.82 9.56 -11.23
C HIS A 340 -5.30 10.81 -11.97
N ALA A 341 -6.07 11.68 -11.31
CA ALA A 341 -6.55 12.95 -11.89
C ALA A 341 -5.42 13.90 -12.29
N ALA A 342 -4.27 13.80 -11.64
CA ALA A 342 -3.05 14.55 -11.95
C ALA A 342 -2.09 13.81 -12.91
N GLY A 343 -2.44 12.59 -13.37
CA GLY A 343 -1.59 11.78 -14.25
C GLY A 343 -0.37 11.20 -13.55
N LEU A 344 -0.42 11.00 -12.22
CA LEU A 344 0.61 10.34 -11.43
C LEU A 344 0.25 8.87 -11.18
N LEU A 345 1.25 8.05 -10.86
CA LEU A 345 1.06 6.66 -10.46
C LEU A 345 0.82 6.53 -8.95
N CYS A 346 0.25 5.40 -8.56
CA CYS A 346 0.04 5.06 -7.16
C CYS A 346 0.38 3.59 -6.89
N THR A 347 1.00 3.32 -5.75
CA THR A 347 1.19 1.97 -5.21
C THR A 347 1.13 2.04 -3.69
N PRO A 348 0.52 1.06 -3.00
CA PRO A 348 0.55 1.09 -1.54
C PRO A 348 1.95 0.78 -1.02
N HIS A 349 2.33 1.43 0.08
CA HIS A 349 3.37 0.92 0.97
C HIS A 349 2.76 -0.14 1.89
N MET A 350 3.57 -1.10 2.29
CA MET A 350 3.19 -2.12 3.25
C MET A 350 4.16 -2.14 4.44
N SER A 351 3.65 -1.82 5.62
CA SER A 351 4.41 -1.87 6.87
C SER A 351 4.06 -3.09 7.74
N GLY A 352 5.03 -3.54 8.53
CA GLY A 352 4.82 -4.61 9.50
C GLY A 352 4.56 -5.98 8.91
N SER A 353 3.91 -6.81 9.70
CA SER A 353 3.48 -8.20 9.41
C SER A 353 1.95 -8.32 9.50
N GLY A 354 1.43 -9.53 9.61
CA GLY A 354 0.00 -9.78 9.70
C GLY A 354 -0.64 -9.92 8.33
N LEU A 355 -1.80 -9.29 8.11
CA LEU A 355 -2.53 -9.38 6.86
C LEU A 355 -2.37 -8.15 5.96
N GLY A 356 -1.44 -7.24 6.26
CA GLY A 356 -1.21 -6.04 5.46
C GLY A 356 -0.91 -6.28 3.98
N PHE A 357 -0.34 -7.46 3.65
CA PHE A 357 -0.15 -7.87 2.25
C PHE A 357 -1.48 -8.02 1.48
N LEU A 358 -2.52 -8.47 2.18
CA LEU A 358 -3.86 -8.62 1.60
C LEU A 358 -4.52 -7.25 1.43
N ASP A 359 -4.38 -6.37 2.44
CA ASP A 359 -4.87 -4.99 2.37
C ASP A 359 -4.24 -4.26 1.18
N ALA A 360 -2.90 -4.33 1.05
CA ALA A 360 -2.16 -3.73 -0.06
C ALA A 360 -2.60 -4.30 -1.42
N ALA A 361 -2.80 -5.63 -1.52
CA ALA A 361 -3.23 -6.26 -2.76
C ALA A 361 -4.68 -5.88 -3.15
N ILE A 362 -5.61 -5.81 -2.19
CA ILE A 362 -6.99 -5.35 -2.42
C ILE A 362 -6.97 -3.89 -2.89
N PHE A 363 -6.21 -3.03 -2.23
CA PHE A 363 -6.06 -1.64 -2.63
C PHE A 363 -5.52 -1.51 -4.06
N ALA A 364 -4.42 -2.19 -4.37
CA ALA A 364 -3.81 -2.18 -5.71
C ALA A 364 -4.78 -2.69 -6.79
N ALA A 365 -5.67 -3.63 -6.44
CA ALA A 365 -6.71 -4.11 -7.36
C ALA A 365 -7.74 -3.04 -7.74
N CYS A 366 -7.98 -2.07 -6.86
CA CYS A 366 -8.96 -1.00 -7.06
C CYS A 366 -8.38 0.22 -7.83
N LEU A 367 -7.05 0.32 -7.97
CA LEU A 367 -6.39 1.47 -8.60
C LEU A 367 -6.66 1.58 -10.11
N ASP A 368 -6.84 2.81 -10.60
CA ASP A 368 -6.84 3.14 -12.03
C ASP A 368 -5.42 3.26 -12.60
N ASN A 369 -4.50 3.73 -11.79
CA ASN A 369 -3.14 4.15 -12.11
C ASN A 369 -2.05 3.40 -11.31
N PRO A 370 -2.08 2.05 -11.21
CA PRO A 370 -1.09 1.32 -10.44
C PRO A 370 0.28 1.33 -11.13
N VAL A 371 1.34 1.22 -10.33
CA VAL A 371 2.63 0.77 -10.85
C VAL A 371 2.56 -0.71 -11.25
N PRO A 372 3.48 -1.20 -12.09
CA PRO A 372 3.45 -2.59 -12.57
C PRO A 372 3.49 -3.65 -11.45
N PHE A 373 4.19 -3.38 -10.35
CA PHE A 373 4.35 -4.32 -9.24
C PHE A 373 4.06 -3.65 -7.90
N THR A 374 3.32 -4.33 -7.04
CA THR A 374 2.91 -3.88 -5.70
C THR A 374 3.80 -4.52 -4.63
N GLU A 375 4.02 -3.84 -3.50
CA GLU A 375 4.78 -4.40 -2.39
C GLU A 375 4.12 -5.64 -1.80
N PHE A 376 4.93 -6.69 -1.55
CA PHE A 376 4.46 -7.91 -0.96
C PHE A 376 5.45 -8.48 0.06
N LYS A 377 4.99 -8.55 1.30
CA LYS A 377 5.67 -9.18 2.44
C LYS A 377 4.72 -10.26 3.01
N GLY A 378 4.52 -11.34 2.29
CA GLY A 378 3.49 -12.34 2.53
C GLY A 378 3.63 -13.21 3.78
N ASP A 379 4.57 -12.90 4.67
CA ASP A 379 4.79 -13.69 5.87
C ASP A 379 3.81 -13.26 6.96
N THR A 380 2.98 -14.21 7.41
CA THR A 380 2.05 -14.02 8.52
C THR A 380 2.08 -15.22 9.45
N ASP A 381 2.02 -14.96 10.77
CA ASP A 381 1.83 -15.97 11.81
C ASP A 381 0.35 -16.09 12.24
N ILE A 382 -0.53 -15.35 11.57
CA ILE A 382 -1.98 -15.48 11.75
C ILE A 382 -2.46 -16.63 10.85
N PRO A 383 -3.04 -17.70 11.42
CA PRO A 383 -3.55 -18.82 10.64
C PRO A 383 -4.79 -18.38 9.86
N VAL A 384 -4.61 -18.22 8.56
CA VAL A 384 -5.61 -17.71 7.63
C VAL A 384 -5.69 -18.60 6.40
N SER A 385 -6.90 -18.76 5.86
CA SER A 385 -7.17 -19.51 4.64
C SER A 385 -8.18 -18.78 3.76
N SER A 386 -8.23 -19.15 2.48
CA SER A 386 -9.25 -18.73 1.54
C SER A 386 -9.62 -19.89 0.62
N ALA A 387 -10.89 -20.01 0.30
CA ALA A 387 -11.37 -21.02 -0.66
C ALA A 387 -10.96 -20.71 -2.11
N THR A 388 -10.51 -19.48 -2.39
CA THR A 388 -10.32 -18.98 -3.76
C THR A 388 -8.94 -18.39 -4.01
N SER A 389 -8.04 -18.43 -3.02
CA SER A 389 -6.68 -17.92 -3.10
C SER A 389 -5.74 -18.71 -2.20
N SER A 390 -4.51 -18.95 -2.65
CA SER A 390 -3.46 -19.52 -1.81
C SER A 390 -2.92 -18.52 -0.78
N LEU A 391 -3.22 -17.23 -0.94
CA LEU A 391 -2.69 -16.11 -0.15
C LEU A 391 -1.15 -16.01 -0.19
N LYS A 392 -0.53 -16.61 -1.20
CA LYS A 392 0.93 -16.65 -1.39
C LYS A 392 1.32 -15.95 -2.68
N CYS A 393 2.57 -15.52 -2.73
CA CYS A 393 3.19 -15.10 -3.97
C CYS A 393 3.58 -16.34 -4.78
N GLU A 394 2.94 -16.54 -5.90
CA GLU A 394 3.20 -17.65 -6.84
C GLU A 394 3.56 -17.06 -8.21
N ASN A 395 4.76 -17.40 -8.70
CA ASN A 395 5.29 -16.86 -9.96
C ASN A 395 5.26 -15.31 -10.04
N GLY A 396 5.57 -14.64 -8.94
CA GLY A 396 5.57 -13.18 -8.86
C GLY A 396 4.19 -12.52 -8.80
N MET A 397 3.13 -13.30 -8.56
CA MET A 397 1.75 -12.83 -8.51
C MET A 397 1.08 -13.23 -7.19
N ILE A 398 0.17 -12.42 -6.70
CA ILE A 398 -0.82 -12.83 -5.71
C ILE A 398 -2.22 -12.83 -6.35
N THR A 399 -2.99 -13.89 -6.10
CA THR A 399 -4.39 -13.96 -6.49
C THR A 399 -5.25 -13.48 -5.33
N LEU A 400 -6.08 -12.46 -5.57
CA LEU A 400 -7.00 -11.96 -4.54
C LEU A 400 -8.06 -13.02 -4.20
N PRO A 401 -8.38 -13.19 -2.91
CA PRO A 401 -9.54 -13.96 -2.53
C PRO A 401 -10.83 -13.31 -3.05
N THR A 402 -11.81 -14.15 -3.36
CA THR A 402 -13.17 -13.72 -3.68
C THR A 402 -14.10 -14.18 -2.59
N GLY A 403 -15.15 -13.42 -2.36
CA GLY A 403 -16.14 -13.69 -1.33
C GLY A 403 -16.42 -12.48 -0.46
N PRO A 404 -17.38 -12.57 0.45
CA PRO A 404 -17.77 -11.48 1.32
C PRO A 404 -16.63 -11.00 2.24
N GLY A 405 -16.58 -9.71 2.47
CA GLY A 405 -15.55 -9.09 3.29
C GLY A 405 -14.16 -9.22 2.68
N PHE A 406 -13.19 -9.67 3.46
CA PHE A 406 -11.83 -9.96 2.97
C PHE A 406 -11.74 -11.26 2.12
N GLY A 407 -12.80 -12.07 2.03
CA GLY A 407 -12.79 -13.36 1.34
C GLY A 407 -11.87 -14.41 1.97
N ILE A 408 -11.59 -14.29 3.26
CA ILE A 408 -10.72 -15.15 4.05
C ILE A 408 -11.43 -15.69 5.29
N THR A 409 -10.87 -16.73 5.86
CA THR A 409 -11.25 -17.26 7.18
C THR A 409 -10.00 -17.28 8.07
N ILE A 410 -10.04 -16.54 9.16
CA ILE A 410 -9.04 -16.67 10.24
C ILE A 410 -9.46 -17.88 11.09
N ASP A 411 -8.50 -18.74 11.45
CA ASP A 411 -8.78 -19.92 12.26
C ASP A 411 -9.58 -19.52 13.53
N PRO A 412 -10.78 -20.08 13.73
CA PRO A 412 -11.59 -19.79 14.90
C PRO A 412 -10.85 -20.06 16.23
N THR A 413 -9.92 -21.03 16.24
CA THR A 413 -9.10 -21.33 17.43
C THR A 413 -8.14 -20.17 17.74
N PHE A 414 -7.65 -19.47 16.73
CA PHE A 414 -6.80 -18.29 16.94
C PHE A 414 -7.60 -17.16 17.59
N ILE A 415 -8.82 -16.91 17.11
CA ILE A 415 -9.71 -15.88 17.67
C ILE A 415 -10.18 -16.26 19.09
N SER A 416 -10.54 -17.52 19.34
CA SER A 416 -11.02 -17.97 20.66
C SER A 416 -9.93 -17.93 21.75
N LYS A 417 -8.66 -18.01 21.38
CA LYS A 417 -7.51 -17.84 22.29
C LYS A 417 -7.11 -16.38 22.51
N ALA A 418 -7.66 -15.47 21.71
CA ALA A 418 -7.35 -14.05 21.87
C ALA A 418 -8.09 -13.49 23.11
N VAL A 419 -7.38 -12.70 23.88
CA VAL A 419 -7.92 -12.06 25.08
C VAL A 419 -8.26 -10.59 24.81
N PRO A 420 -9.35 -10.06 25.40
CA PRO A 420 -9.67 -8.64 25.28
C PRO A 420 -8.54 -7.77 25.84
N VAL A 421 -8.18 -6.75 25.10
CA VAL A 421 -7.31 -5.67 25.58
C VAL A 421 -8.18 -4.63 26.24
N THR A 422 -7.93 -4.39 27.51
CA THR A 422 -8.66 -3.38 28.29
C THR A 422 -7.79 -2.14 28.49
N SER A 423 -8.44 -0.98 28.64
CA SER A 423 -7.76 0.22 29.11
C SER A 423 -7.31 0.02 30.55
N PHE A 424 -6.18 0.63 30.93
CA PHE A 424 -5.71 0.70 32.30
C PHE A 424 -6.68 1.47 33.17
#